data_90c17e73d39d11aca6c05a587f50e779
#
_entry.id   90c17e73d39d11aca6c05a587f50e779
#
_cell.length_a   1.000
_cell.length_b   1.000
_cell.length_c   1.000
_cell.angle_alpha   90.00
_cell.angle_beta   90.00
_cell.angle_gamma   90.00
#
_symmetry.space_group_name_H-M   'P 1'
#
loop_
_entity.id
_entity.type
_entity.pdbx_description
1 polymer ?
#
loop_
_entity_poly.entity_id
_entity_poly.type
_entity_poly.pdbx_seq_one_letter_code
_entity_poly.pdbx_strand_id
1 'polypeptide(L)'
;AVLWAAFWNFAAFFIAAYITQSFNIGNTIAKTVSEDFINLEVIVSGLFAAIAWNLLTWWLGIPSSSSHTLIGGFLGAALMHALHGNYVEFRELNDNASFFELLKLSVELRDLNNNFDFKASSFELIKLSFEKLFTQDVVKYDKVIPIFLFIFLAPFIGMFVSVIITLIIVNICKKSNPHKLKQLSKGYSLYLLLYSV
;
A
#
# COMPACT_ATOMS: atom_id res chain seq x y z
N ALA A 1 16.41 19.62 10.22
CA ALA A 1 15.86 18.90 9.06
C ALA A 1 14.51 18.25 9.40
N VAL A 2 14.40 17.49 10.51
CA VAL A 2 13.18 16.73 10.88
C VAL A 2 12.00 17.68 11.16
N LEU A 3 12.16 18.69 11.98
CA LEU A 3 11.12 19.68 12.29
C LEU A 3 10.65 20.45 11.03
N TRP A 4 11.58 20.74 10.13
CA TRP A 4 11.27 21.41 8.87
C TRP A 4 10.47 20.50 7.92
N ALA A 5 10.83 19.22 7.84
CA ALA A 5 10.06 18.24 7.09
C ALA A 5 8.65 18.03 7.69
N ALA A 6 8.55 17.96 9.02
CA ALA A 6 7.26 17.87 9.72
C ALA A 6 6.37 19.08 9.47
N PHE A 7 6.94 20.30 9.51
CA PHE A 7 6.23 21.53 9.19
C PHE A 7 5.66 21.51 7.76
N TRP A 8 6.48 21.14 6.76
CA TRP A 8 6.02 21.08 5.37
C TRP A 8 4.99 19.98 5.12
N ASN A 9 5.11 18.84 5.78
CA ASN A 9 4.08 17.79 5.72
C ASN A 9 2.75 18.27 6.30
N PHE A 10 2.79 18.99 7.41
CA PHE A 10 1.61 19.60 8.01
C PHE A 10 1.02 20.70 7.11
N ALA A 11 1.85 21.61 6.60
CA ALA A 11 1.43 22.65 5.68
C ALA A 11 0.83 22.09 4.40
N ALA A 12 1.39 21.00 3.84
CA ALA A 12 0.88 20.33 2.65
C ALA A 12 -0.54 19.82 2.83
N PHE A 13 -0.91 19.34 4.04
CA PHE A 13 -2.28 18.96 4.34
C PHE A 13 -3.26 20.13 4.17
N PHE A 14 -2.93 21.31 4.72
CA PHE A 14 -3.78 22.49 4.58
C PHE A 14 -3.82 22.99 3.14
N ILE A 15 -2.69 22.96 2.44
CA ILE A 15 -2.63 23.32 1.02
C ILE A 15 -3.54 22.39 0.20
N ALA A 16 -3.48 21.09 0.44
CA ALA A 16 -4.35 20.11 -0.22
C ALA A 16 -5.82 20.37 0.10
N ALA A 17 -6.17 20.62 1.37
CA ALA A 17 -7.54 20.83 1.80
C ALA A 17 -8.15 22.14 1.25
N TYR A 18 -7.40 23.25 1.28
CA TYR A 18 -7.96 24.57 0.98
C TYR A 18 -7.69 25.02 -0.47
N ILE A 19 -6.58 24.65 -1.09
CA ILE A 19 -6.21 25.11 -2.43
C ILE A 19 -6.63 24.09 -3.49
N THR A 20 -6.26 22.83 -3.33
CA THR A 20 -6.59 21.79 -4.32
C THR A 20 -7.96 21.15 -4.10
N GLN A 21 -8.53 21.29 -2.91
CA GLN A 21 -9.80 20.68 -2.50
C GLN A 21 -9.90 19.19 -2.86
N SER A 22 -8.75 18.51 -2.93
CA SER A 22 -8.66 17.12 -3.32
C SER A 22 -7.64 16.37 -2.46
N PHE A 23 -8.07 15.23 -1.94
CA PHE A 23 -7.21 14.29 -1.23
C PHE A 23 -6.79 13.17 -2.18
N ASN A 24 -6.02 13.51 -3.23
CA ASN A 24 -5.69 12.58 -4.32
C ASN A 24 -5.05 11.28 -3.84
N ILE A 25 -4.16 11.35 -2.84
CA ILE A 25 -3.51 10.14 -2.28
C ILE A 25 -4.53 9.26 -1.57
N GLY A 26 -5.35 9.84 -0.68
CA GLY A 26 -6.41 9.11 0.01
C GLY A 26 -7.43 8.49 -0.94
N ASN A 27 -7.86 9.24 -1.95
CA ASN A 27 -8.77 8.76 -2.99
C ASN A 27 -8.14 7.64 -3.83
N THR A 28 -6.83 7.71 -4.12
CA THR A 28 -6.12 6.66 -4.85
C THR A 28 -6.07 5.37 -4.03
N ILE A 29 -5.78 5.47 -2.74
CA ILE A 29 -5.75 4.31 -1.83
C ILE A 29 -7.16 3.70 -1.70
N ALA A 30 -8.19 4.51 -1.48
CA ALA A 30 -9.57 4.04 -1.38
C ALA A 30 -10.04 3.30 -2.64
N LYS A 31 -9.60 3.75 -3.82
CA LYS A 31 -9.93 3.11 -5.11
C LYS A 31 -9.20 1.80 -5.38
N THR A 32 -8.26 1.36 -4.54
CA THR A 32 -7.56 0.08 -4.71
C THR A 32 -8.39 -1.12 -4.27
N VAL A 33 -9.40 -0.89 -3.45
CA VAL A 33 -10.33 -1.90 -2.94
C VAL A 33 -11.73 -1.61 -3.46
N SER A 34 -12.56 -2.63 -3.66
CA SER A 34 -13.98 -2.46 -3.98
C SER A 34 -14.74 -1.92 -2.79
N GLU A 35 -15.69 -1.01 -3.03
CA GLU A 35 -16.42 -0.28 -1.99
C GLU A 35 -17.19 -1.24 -1.07
N ASP A 36 -17.66 -2.38 -1.58
CA ASP A 36 -18.38 -3.40 -0.84
C ASP A 36 -17.57 -4.04 0.30
N PHE A 37 -16.22 -3.98 0.20
CA PHE A 37 -15.30 -4.53 1.22
C PHE A 37 -14.68 -3.44 2.09
N ILE A 38 -15.12 -2.20 1.97
CA ILE A 38 -14.63 -1.07 2.77
C ILE A 38 -15.62 -0.80 3.90
N ASN A 39 -15.24 -1.16 5.11
CA ASN A 39 -15.95 -0.80 6.33
C ASN A 39 -15.01 -0.16 7.36
N LEU A 40 -15.55 0.33 8.45
CA LEU A 40 -14.78 0.99 9.51
C LEU A 40 -13.72 0.05 10.09
N GLU A 41 -14.02 -1.22 10.24
CA GLU A 41 -13.12 -2.24 10.79
C GLU A 41 -11.91 -2.47 9.88
N VAL A 42 -12.13 -2.52 8.57
CA VAL A 42 -11.07 -2.64 7.55
C VAL A 42 -10.17 -1.41 7.57
N ILE A 43 -10.76 -0.21 7.66
CA ILE A 43 -9.98 1.04 7.70
C ILE A 43 -9.11 1.08 8.96
N VAL A 44 -9.70 0.82 10.13
CA VAL A 44 -8.98 0.87 11.42
C VAL A 44 -7.89 -0.20 11.48
N SER A 45 -8.18 -1.44 11.07
CA SER A 45 -7.19 -2.51 11.07
C SER A 45 -6.06 -2.28 10.07
N GLY A 46 -6.37 -1.74 8.89
CA GLY A 46 -5.38 -1.36 7.88
C GLY A 46 -4.45 -0.24 8.36
N LEU A 47 -5.00 0.78 9.01
CA LEU A 47 -4.21 1.87 9.61
C LEU A 47 -3.33 1.34 10.75
N PHE A 48 -3.89 0.50 11.62
CA PHE A 48 -3.14 -0.09 12.72
C PHE A 48 -1.96 -0.94 12.21
N ALA A 49 -2.19 -1.79 11.20
CA ALA A 49 -1.15 -2.59 10.57
C ALA A 49 -0.05 -1.71 9.96
N ALA A 50 -0.42 -0.63 9.28
CA ALA A 50 0.52 0.31 8.69
C ALA A 50 1.38 1.02 9.75
N ILE A 51 0.78 1.46 10.85
CA ILE A 51 1.48 2.09 11.98
C ILE A 51 2.45 1.08 12.62
N ALA A 52 1.97 -0.12 12.93
CA ALA A 52 2.79 -1.17 13.54
C ALA A 52 4.01 -1.52 12.67
N TRP A 53 3.81 -1.66 11.35
CA TRP A 53 4.91 -1.90 10.41
C TRP A 53 5.91 -0.75 10.35
N ASN A 54 5.43 0.49 10.30
CA ASN A 54 6.33 1.66 10.29
C ASN A 54 7.14 1.78 11.58
N LEU A 55 6.55 1.50 12.75
CA LEU A 55 7.26 1.48 14.02
C LEU A 55 8.29 0.35 14.08
N LEU A 56 7.93 -0.84 13.59
CA LEU A 56 8.84 -1.98 13.53
C LEU A 56 10.04 -1.69 12.62
N THR A 57 9.82 -1.18 11.43
CA THR A 57 10.89 -0.85 10.48
C THR A 57 11.76 0.29 10.98
N TRP A 58 11.17 1.28 11.66
CA TRP A 58 11.93 2.34 12.32
C TRP A 58 12.83 1.78 13.43
N TRP A 59 12.33 0.90 14.28
CA TRP A 59 13.10 0.26 15.33
C TRP A 59 14.25 -0.60 14.79
N LEU A 60 14.02 -1.32 13.70
CA LEU A 60 15.05 -2.14 13.03
C LEU A 60 16.01 -1.32 12.16
N GLY A 61 15.78 -0.01 11.96
CA GLY A 61 16.60 0.83 11.10
C GLY A 61 16.44 0.51 9.60
N ILE A 62 15.32 -0.13 9.21
CA ILE A 62 15.04 -0.50 7.82
C ILE A 62 14.30 0.66 7.15
N PRO A 63 14.80 1.19 6.02
CA PRO A 63 14.08 2.24 5.29
C PRO A 63 12.76 1.69 4.74
N SER A 64 11.65 2.34 5.08
CA SER A 64 10.32 1.98 4.59
C SER A 64 9.58 3.19 4.04
N SER A 65 8.62 2.93 3.15
CA SER A 65 7.73 3.96 2.59
C SER A 65 6.38 3.92 3.29
N SER A 66 6.00 4.99 3.97
CA SER A 66 4.71 5.10 4.66
C SER A 66 3.51 4.96 3.72
N SER A 67 3.61 5.46 2.49
CA SER A 67 2.55 5.33 1.48
C SER A 67 2.34 3.88 1.04
N HIS A 68 3.43 3.15 0.77
CA HIS A 68 3.35 1.74 0.39
C HIS A 68 2.86 0.87 1.56
N THR A 69 3.30 1.18 2.77
CA THR A 69 2.84 0.50 3.99
C THR A 69 1.34 0.70 4.21
N LEU A 70 0.84 1.91 3.96
CA LEU A 70 -0.58 2.21 4.09
C LEU A 70 -1.43 1.45 3.06
N ILE A 71 -0.99 1.42 1.80
CA ILE A 71 -1.65 0.65 0.73
C ILE A 71 -1.65 -0.84 1.08
N GLY A 72 -0.51 -1.39 1.48
CA GLY A 72 -0.39 -2.80 1.87
C GLY A 72 -1.24 -3.18 3.07
N GLY A 73 -1.27 -2.33 4.11
CA GLY A 73 -2.12 -2.51 5.29
C GLY A 73 -3.61 -2.51 4.95
N PHE A 74 -4.04 -1.57 4.11
CA PHE A 74 -5.43 -1.45 3.69
C PHE A 74 -5.88 -2.63 2.79
N LEU A 75 -5.06 -3.00 1.81
CA LEU A 75 -5.32 -4.16 0.95
C LEU A 75 -5.37 -5.46 1.77
N GLY A 76 -4.39 -5.66 2.68
CA GLY A 76 -4.35 -6.85 3.52
C GLY A 76 -5.56 -6.96 4.45
N ALA A 77 -6.00 -5.84 5.04
CA ALA A 77 -7.21 -5.81 5.88
C ALA A 77 -8.47 -6.15 5.08
N ALA A 78 -8.63 -5.59 3.88
CA ALA A 78 -9.76 -5.86 3.00
C ALA A 78 -9.79 -7.33 2.52
N LEU A 79 -8.64 -7.89 2.15
CA LEU A 79 -8.52 -9.29 1.77
C LEU A 79 -8.86 -10.23 2.92
N MET A 80 -8.37 -9.95 4.14
CA MET A 80 -8.71 -10.75 5.32
C MET A 80 -10.17 -10.64 5.71
N HIS A 81 -10.78 -9.45 5.57
CA HIS A 81 -12.20 -9.27 5.81
C HIS A 81 -13.06 -10.11 4.82
N ALA A 82 -12.74 -10.04 3.53
CA ALA A 82 -13.41 -10.85 2.51
C ALA A 82 -13.22 -12.35 2.73
N LEU A 83 -11.99 -12.77 3.07
CA LEU A 83 -11.68 -14.17 3.37
C LEU A 83 -12.47 -14.69 4.58
N HIS A 84 -12.54 -13.87 5.65
CA HIS A 84 -13.29 -14.23 6.85
C HIS A 84 -14.79 -14.34 6.55
N GLY A 85 -15.35 -13.40 5.79
CA GLY A 85 -16.75 -13.45 5.35
C GLY A 85 -17.07 -14.71 4.57
N ASN A 86 -16.22 -15.06 3.59
CA ASN A 86 -16.37 -16.29 2.82
C ASN A 86 -16.28 -17.55 3.71
N TYR A 87 -15.32 -17.56 4.65
CA TYR A 87 -15.16 -18.69 5.57
C TYR A 87 -16.39 -18.89 6.47
N VAL A 88 -16.95 -17.80 7.01
CA VAL A 88 -18.17 -17.85 7.86
C VAL A 88 -19.35 -18.36 7.05
N GLU A 89 -19.56 -17.83 5.84
CA GLU A 89 -20.61 -18.26 4.93
C GLU A 89 -20.52 -19.76 4.63
N PHE A 90 -19.35 -20.25 4.25
CA PHE A 90 -19.16 -21.68 3.97
C PHE A 90 -19.32 -22.55 5.22
N ARG A 91 -18.90 -22.08 6.38
CA ARG A 91 -19.07 -22.79 7.65
C ARG A 91 -20.54 -22.90 8.04
N GLU A 92 -21.29 -21.81 7.95
CA GLU A 92 -22.74 -21.83 8.25
C GLU A 92 -23.50 -22.77 7.31
N LEU A 93 -23.15 -22.79 6.02
CA LEU A 93 -23.70 -23.73 5.05
C LEU A 93 -23.34 -25.17 5.39
N ASN A 94 -22.10 -25.44 5.81
CA ASN A 94 -21.67 -26.78 6.16
C ASN A 94 -22.33 -27.31 7.45
N ASP A 95 -22.58 -26.44 8.43
CA ASP A 95 -23.12 -26.83 9.74
C ASP A 95 -24.67 -26.90 9.76
N ASN A 96 -25.34 -26.00 9.03
CA ASN A 96 -26.80 -25.78 9.14
C ASN A 96 -27.59 -25.94 7.84
N ALA A 97 -26.93 -26.18 6.70
CA ALA A 97 -27.61 -26.19 5.42
C ALA A 97 -28.50 -27.42 5.22
N SER A 98 -29.69 -27.19 4.65
CA SER A 98 -30.53 -28.25 4.12
C SER A 98 -29.80 -29.00 2.99
N PHE A 99 -30.12 -30.30 2.80
CA PHE A 99 -29.61 -31.12 1.72
C PHE A 99 -29.65 -30.42 0.34
N PHE A 100 -30.71 -29.67 0.05
CA PHE A 100 -30.85 -28.93 -1.22
C PHE A 100 -29.92 -27.73 -1.35
N GLU A 101 -29.62 -27.03 -0.26
CA GLU A 101 -28.67 -25.89 -0.26
C GLU A 101 -27.24 -26.38 -0.45
N LEU A 102 -26.88 -27.47 0.23
CA LEU A 102 -25.59 -28.14 0.02
C LEU A 102 -25.44 -28.67 -1.41
N LEU A 103 -26.50 -29.20 -1.99
CA LEU A 103 -26.52 -29.67 -3.38
C LEU A 103 -26.31 -28.48 -4.35
N LYS A 104 -27.00 -27.35 -4.12
CA LYS A 104 -26.85 -26.13 -4.92
C LYS A 104 -25.44 -25.57 -4.82
N LEU A 105 -24.90 -25.51 -3.60
CA LEU A 105 -23.52 -25.08 -3.34
C LEU A 105 -22.51 -26.02 -3.99
N SER A 106 -22.74 -27.35 -3.93
CA SER A 106 -21.87 -28.35 -4.55
C SER A 106 -21.86 -28.27 -6.08
N VAL A 107 -22.96 -27.84 -6.70
CA VAL A 107 -23.02 -27.60 -8.16
C VAL A 107 -22.25 -26.33 -8.52
N GLU A 108 -22.41 -25.27 -7.72
CA GLU A 108 -21.73 -23.99 -7.92
C GLU A 108 -20.21 -24.10 -7.68
N LEU A 109 -19.79 -24.88 -6.66
CA LEU A 109 -18.40 -25.13 -6.35
C LEU A 109 -17.75 -26.22 -7.22
N ARG A 110 -18.54 -27.08 -7.87
CA ARG A 110 -18.06 -28.08 -8.82
C ARG A 110 -17.39 -27.47 -10.04
N ASP A 111 -17.85 -26.27 -10.45
CA ASP A 111 -17.20 -25.50 -11.51
C ASP A 111 -15.84 -24.93 -11.06
N LEU A 112 -15.60 -24.83 -9.74
CA LEU A 112 -14.36 -24.34 -9.14
C LEU A 112 -13.41 -25.47 -8.72
N ASN A 113 -13.92 -26.62 -8.29
CA ASN A 113 -13.10 -27.75 -7.84
C ASN A 113 -13.79 -29.11 -8.02
N ASN A 114 -13.19 -30.01 -8.79
CA ASN A 114 -13.77 -31.33 -9.17
C ASN A 114 -13.90 -32.35 -8.02
N ASN A 115 -13.43 -32.05 -6.78
CA ASN A 115 -13.38 -32.98 -5.65
C ASN A 115 -13.95 -32.34 -4.36
N PHE A 116 -15.21 -31.93 -4.38
CA PHE A 116 -15.85 -31.42 -3.17
C PHE A 116 -16.44 -32.54 -2.34
N ASP A 117 -15.96 -32.72 -1.11
CA ASP A 117 -16.50 -33.69 -0.15
C ASP A 117 -17.58 -33.02 0.72
N PHE A 118 -18.72 -33.71 0.91
CA PHE A 118 -19.96 -33.17 1.51
C PHE A 118 -19.84 -32.73 2.98
N LYS A 119 -18.71 -33.05 3.63
CA LYS A 119 -18.36 -32.62 4.99
C LYS A 119 -16.92 -32.11 5.00
N ALA A 120 -16.75 -30.89 4.49
CA ALA A 120 -15.44 -30.28 4.40
C ALA A 120 -14.81 -30.06 5.79
N SER A 121 -13.55 -30.43 5.95
CA SER A 121 -12.78 -30.06 7.12
C SER A 121 -12.53 -28.53 7.15
N SER A 122 -12.18 -27.98 8.32
CA SER A 122 -11.86 -26.53 8.42
C SER A 122 -10.80 -26.07 7.42
N PHE A 123 -9.89 -26.97 7.04
CA PHE A 123 -8.86 -26.69 6.04
C PHE A 123 -9.45 -26.56 4.62
N GLU A 124 -10.39 -27.43 4.25
CA GLU A 124 -11.07 -27.36 2.95
C GLU A 124 -11.94 -26.08 2.87
N LEU A 125 -12.62 -25.70 3.96
CA LEU A 125 -13.38 -24.45 4.00
C LEU A 125 -12.49 -23.23 3.81
N ILE A 126 -11.30 -23.20 4.40
CA ILE A 126 -10.31 -22.15 4.19
C ILE A 126 -9.87 -22.11 2.72
N LYS A 127 -9.57 -23.26 2.13
CA LYS A 127 -9.16 -23.38 0.74
C LYS A 127 -10.24 -22.85 -0.22
N LEU A 128 -11.49 -23.25 -0.03
CA LEU A 128 -12.62 -22.76 -0.81
C LEU A 128 -12.83 -21.24 -0.65
N SER A 129 -12.65 -20.74 0.58
CA SER A 129 -12.72 -19.29 0.85
C SER A 129 -11.65 -18.52 0.10
N PHE A 130 -10.44 -19.09 -0.03
CA PHE A 130 -9.38 -18.53 -0.85
C PHE A 130 -9.70 -18.56 -2.35
N GLU A 131 -10.23 -19.68 -2.87
CA GLU A 131 -10.65 -19.78 -4.27
C GLU A 131 -11.73 -18.75 -4.61
N LYS A 132 -12.74 -18.64 -3.75
CA LYS A 132 -13.81 -17.61 -3.91
C LYS A 132 -13.24 -16.19 -3.87
N LEU A 133 -12.22 -15.92 -3.03
CA LEU A 133 -11.57 -14.62 -2.94
C LEU A 133 -10.99 -14.15 -4.28
N PHE A 134 -10.43 -15.07 -5.07
CA PHE A 134 -9.87 -14.74 -6.39
C PHE A 134 -10.94 -14.48 -7.46
N THR A 135 -12.16 -14.98 -7.28
CA THR A 135 -13.30 -14.71 -8.17
C THR A 135 -14.03 -13.42 -7.81
N GLN A 136 -13.87 -12.93 -6.58
CA GLN A 136 -14.42 -11.66 -6.14
C GLN A 136 -13.46 -10.51 -6.49
N ASP A 137 -14.00 -9.45 -7.07
CA ASP A 137 -13.25 -8.22 -7.36
C ASP A 137 -12.97 -7.38 -6.09
N VAL A 138 -12.42 -8.02 -5.05
CA VAL A 138 -12.03 -7.35 -3.78
C VAL A 138 -10.98 -6.29 -4.05
N VAL A 139 -9.99 -6.63 -4.88
CA VAL A 139 -8.87 -5.77 -5.25
C VAL A 139 -9.04 -5.30 -6.68
N LYS A 140 -9.08 -4.00 -6.88
CA LYS A 140 -9.14 -3.41 -8.22
C LYS A 140 -7.76 -3.46 -8.89
N TYR A 141 -7.48 -4.55 -9.57
CA TYR A 141 -6.18 -4.82 -10.21
C TYR A 141 -5.76 -3.72 -11.19
N ASP A 142 -6.71 -3.11 -11.89
CA ASP A 142 -6.47 -1.97 -12.78
C ASP A 142 -5.84 -0.76 -12.07
N LYS A 143 -6.06 -0.62 -10.76
CA LYS A 143 -5.46 0.44 -9.91
C LYS A 143 -4.20 -0.02 -9.21
N VAL A 144 -4.17 -1.28 -8.78
CA VAL A 144 -3.07 -1.84 -7.99
C VAL A 144 -1.85 -2.13 -8.85
N ILE A 145 -2.04 -2.70 -10.05
CA ILE A 145 -0.93 -3.04 -10.96
C ILE A 145 -0.06 -1.82 -11.33
N PRO A 146 -0.61 -0.65 -11.71
CA PRO A 146 0.21 0.53 -11.97
C PRO A 146 1.02 0.99 -10.75
N ILE A 147 0.47 0.87 -9.54
CA ILE A 147 1.17 1.23 -8.30
C ILE A 147 2.38 0.32 -8.11
N PHE A 148 2.20 -1.00 -8.21
CA PHE A 148 3.29 -1.97 -8.12
C PHE A 148 4.35 -1.74 -9.20
N LEU A 149 3.93 -1.54 -10.43
CA LEU A 149 4.84 -1.27 -11.55
C LEU A 149 5.66 0.00 -11.30
N PHE A 150 5.02 1.05 -10.77
CA PHE A 150 5.70 2.30 -10.44
C PHE A 150 6.71 2.15 -9.31
N ILE A 151 6.43 1.29 -8.31
CA ILE A 151 7.38 0.98 -7.22
C ILE A 151 8.69 0.45 -7.77
N PHE A 152 8.64 -0.44 -8.77
CA PHE A 152 9.85 -0.99 -9.40
C PHE A 152 10.47 0.00 -10.40
N LEU A 153 9.68 0.77 -11.13
CA LEU A 153 10.18 1.67 -12.18
C LEU A 153 10.80 2.95 -11.60
N ALA A 154 10.27 3.47 -10.49
CA ALA A 154 10.73 4.72 -9.90
C ALA A 154 12.23 4.74 -9.55
N PRO A 155 12.85 3.70 -8.97
CA PRO A 155 14.29 3.68 -8.71
C PRO A 155 15.13 3.79 -9.97
N PHE A 156 14.72 3.14 -11.07
CA PHE A 156 15.43 3.23 -12.36
C PHE A 156 15.34 4.63 -12.95
N ILE A 157 14.16 5.22 -12.95
CA ILE A 157 13.95 6.61 -13.40
C ILE A 157 14.80 7.56 -12.53
N GLY A 158 14.77 7.40 -11.21
CA GLY A 158 15.56 8.19 -10.28
C GLY A 158 17.07 8.07 -10.55
N MET A 159 17.55 6.86 -10.84
CA MET A 159 18.95 6.62 -11.19
C MET A 159 19.35 7.39 -12.47
N PHE A 160 18.55 7.29 -13.53
CA PHE A 160 18.83 8.01 -14.80
C PHE A 160 18.82 9.53 -14.60
N VAL A 161 17.81 10.06 -13.92
CA VAL A 161 17.70 11.49 -13.62
C VAL A 161 18.88 11.95 -12.77
N SER A 162 19.30 11.18 -11.76
CA SER A 162 20.45 11.49 -10.92
C SER A 162 21.74 11.56 -11.72
N VAL A 163 21.98 10.61 -12.64
CA VAL A 163 23.15 10.63 -13.53
C VAL A 163 23.16 11.90 -14.39
N ILE A 164 22.03 12.23 -15.02
CA ILE A 164 21.93 13.44 -15.86
C ILE A 164 22.21 14.70 -15.05
N ILE A 165 21.57 14.85 -13.88
CA ILE A 165 21.78 16.01 -13.01
C ILE A 165 23.24 16.09 -12.56
N THR A 166 23.84 14.97 -12.18
CA THR A 166 25.26 14.92 -11.78
C THR A 166 26.18 15.36 -12.90
N LEU A 167 25.97 14.88 -14.14
CA LEU A 167 26.74 15.28 -15.31
C LEU A 167 26.61 16.78 -15.59
N ILE A 168 25.41 17.34 -15.47
CA ILE A 168 25.16 18.78 -15.63
C ILE A 168 25.91 19.56 -14.57
N ILE A 169 25.79 19.18 -13.29
CA ILE A 169 26.47 19.86 -12.18
C ILE A 169 27.98 19.79 -12.36
N VAL A 170 28.55 18.61 -12.66
CA VAL A 170 30.00 18.44 -12.89
C VAL A 170 30.46 19.33 -14.04
N ASN A 171 29.71 19.41 -15.14
CA ASN A 171 30.08 20.22 -16.30
C ASN A 171 30.04 21.72 -16.00
N ILE A 172 29.06 22.18 -15.21
CA ILE A 172 28.96 23.56 -14.72
C ILE A 172 30.12 23.86 -13.76
N CYS A 173 30.36 22.96 -12.81
CA CYS A 173 31.42 23.13 -11.80
C CYS A 173 32.81 23.13 -12.40
N LYS A 174 33.07 22.34 -13.47
CA LYS A 174 34.32 22.30 -14.19
C LYS A 174 34.73 23.65 -14.77
N LYS A 175 33.76 24.50 -15.12
CA LYS A 175 33.98 25.85 -15.66
C LYS A 175 34.04 26.91 -14.56
N SER A 176 33.77 26.58 -13.31
CA SER A 176 33.68 27.53 -12.19
C SER A 176 35.01 27.57 -11.40
N ASN A 177 35.33 28.75 -10.89
CA ASN A 177 36.57 28.98 -10.12
C ASN A 177 36.53 28.17 -8.80
N PRO A 178 37.52 27.31 -8.48
CA PRO A 178 37.53 26.44 -7.30
C PRO A 178 37.28 27.17 -5.98
N HIS A 179 37.69 28.41 -5.89
CA HIS A 179 37.53 29.24 -4.70
C HIS A 179 36.08 29.62 -4.44
N LYS A 180 35.28 29.89 -5.49
CA LYS A 180 33.85 30.17 -5.39
C LYS A 180 33.05 28.92 -5.00
N LEU A 181 33.43 27.76 -5.53
CA LEU A 181 32.80 26.48 -5.17
C LEU A 181 33.04 26.13 -3.69
N LYS A 182 34.25 26.39 -3.17
CA LYS A 182 34.55 26.16 -1.75
C LYS A 182 33.80 27.12 -0.81
N GLN A 183 33.57 28.36 -1.22
CA GLN A 183 32.71 29.29 -0.47
C GLN A 183 31.24 28.90 -0.49
N LEU A 184 30.71 28.47 -1.64
CA LEU A 184 29.33 27.97 -1.77
C LEU A 184 29.13 26.71 -0.92
N SER A 185 30.07 25.73 -0.97
CA SER A 185 29.95 24.53 -0.15
C SER A 185 30.07 24.82 1.36
N LYS A 186 30.88 25.79 1.79
CA LYS A 186 30.92 26.25 3.19
C LYS A 186 29.61 26.94 3.59
N GLY A 187 29.06 27.76 2.71
CA GLY A 187 27.76 28.40 2.94
C GLY A 187 26.64 27.39 3.09
N TYR A 188 26.57 26.38 2.21
CA TYR A 188 25.60 25.29 2.30
C TYR A 188 25.80 24.41 3.53
N SER A 189 27.05 24.11 3.90
CA SER A 189 27.36 23.36 5.12
C SER A 189 26.96 24.14 6.37
N LEU A 190 27.22 25.45 6.40
CA LEU A 190 26.79 26.32 7.51
C LEU A 190 25.25 26.46 7.57
N TYR A 191 24.59 26.53 6.41
CA TYR A 191 23.15 26.57 6.30
C TYR A 191 22.52 25.26 6.81
N LEU A 192 23.08 24.11 6.42
CA LEU A 192 22.63 22.80 6.91
C LEU A 192 22.89 22.65 8.42
N LEU A 193 24.01 23.14 8.96
CA LEU A 193 24.29 23.13 10.40
C LEU A 193 23.33 24.04 11.19
N LEU A 194 22.99 25.21 10.68
CA LEU A 194 22.04 26.13 11.33
C LEU A 194 20.59 25.62 11.31
N TYR A 195 20.22 24.76 10.35
CA TYR A 195 18.89 24.19 10.23
C TYR A 195 18.79 22.73 10.71
N SER A 196 19.87 22.13 11.22
CA SER A 196 19.90 20.78 11.78
C SER A 196 19.76 20.72 13.32
N VAL A 197 19.52 21.88 13.95
CA VAL A 197 19.28 21.98 15.43
C VAL A 197 17.79 22.04 15.73
#